data_b7026a4c2be9e599050f81f4d42e6bc9
#
_entry.id   b7026a4c2be9e599050f81f4d42e6bc9
#
_cell.length_a   1.000
_cell.length_b   1.000
_cell.length_c   1.000
_cell.angle_alpha   90.00
_cell.angle_beta   90.00
_cell.angle_gamma   90.00
#
_symmetry.space_group_name_H-M   'P 1'
#
loop_
_entity.id
_entity.type
_entity.pdbx_description
1 polymer ?
#
loop_
_entity_poly.entity_id
_entity_poly.type
_entity_poly.pdbx_seq_one_letter_code
_entity_poly.pdbx_strand_id
1 'polypeptide(L)'
;EFLCETIKRTAFKITRVGQLVAQEASRRLGIPFGIIDLSLAPTPAVGDSVGEVLEKIGLEQVGAPGTTAALAMLNDQVKKGGIMASSYVGGLSGAFIPVSEDKNMIDAATNGCLKIEKLEAMTCVCSVGLDMIAIPGDTTASTISGIIADEAAIGMVNQKTTAVRVIPVEGKGVGEMANFGGLMGYAPIIPVNQTSCEAFVTRGGRIPAPIHSFKN
;
A
#
# COMPACT_ATOMS: atom_id res chain seq x y z
N GLU A 1 -20.74 3.84 10.96
CA GLU A 1 -20.45 3.36 12.31
C GLU A 1 -20.42 1.82 12.36
N PHE A 2 -21.47 1.13 11.90
CA PHE A 2 -21.54 -0.35 11.88
C PHE A 2 -20.37 -1.01 11.15
N LEU A 3 -20.00 -0.52 9.97
CA LEU A 3 -18.88 -1.04 9.17
C LEU A 3 -17.55 -0.93 9.93
N CYS A 4 -17.26 0.23 10.51
CA CYS A 4 -16.05 0.46 11.30
C CYS A 4 -15.94 -0.51 12.47
N GLU A 5 -17.05 -0.71 13.21
CA GLU A 5 -17.11 -1.67 14.31
C GLU A 5 -16.90 -3.11 13.84
N THR A 6 -17.44 -3.48 12.68
CA THR A 6 -17.27 -4.82 12.10
C THR A 6 -15.80 -5.08 11.76
N ILE A 7 -15.13 -4.14 11.07
CA ILE A 7 -13.70 -4.24 10.73
C ILE A 7 -12.86 -4.34 12.00
N LYS A 8 -13.05 -3.43 12.95
CA LYS A 8 -12.32 -3.40 14.21
C LYS A 8 -12.47 -4.70 15.02
N ARG A 9 -13.69 -5.21 15.15
CA ARG A 9 -13.96 -6.47 15.85
C ARG A 9 -13.35 -7.68 15.15
N THR A 10 -13.35 -7.69 13.82
CA THR A 10 -12.72 -8.76 13.05
C THR A 10 -11.21 -8.75 13.25
N ALA A 11 -10.56 -7.59 13.12
CA ALA A 11 -9.14 -7.44 13.39
C ALA A 11 -8.78 -7.84 14.83
N PHE A 12 -9.59 -7.43 15.83
CA PHE A 12 -9.42 -7.86 17.22
C PHE A 12 -9.44 -9.39 17.37
N LYS A 13 -10.43 -10.06 16.79
CA LYS A 13 -10.56 -11.53 16.90
C LYS A 13 -9.37 -12.24 16.26
N ILE A 14 -8.98 -11.85 15.06
CA ILE A 14 -7.84 -12.45 14.35
C ILE A 14 -6.55 -12.27 15.14
N THR A 15 -6.30 -11.06 15.62
CA THR A 15 -5.11 -10.74 16.43
C THR A 15 -5.08 -11.56 17.72
N ARG A 16 -6.22 -11.67 18.41
CA ARG A 16 -6.29 -12.41 19.68
C ARG A 16 -6.04 -13.90 19.47
N VAL A 17 -6.63 -14.49 18.45
CA VAL A 17 -6.37 -15.90 18.10
C VAL A 17 -4.90 -16.09 17.72
N GLY A 18 -4.35 -15.23 16.87
CA GLY A 18 -2.94 -15.29 16.50
C GLY A 18 -2.00 -15.25 17.70
N GLN A 19 -2.25 -14.35 18.66
CA GLN A 19 -1.44 -14.28 19.88
C GLN A 19 -1.53 -15.57 20.72
N LEU A 20 -2.73 -16.10 20.93
CA LEU A 20 -2.91 -17.33 21.72
C LEU A 20 -2.19 -18.51 21.09
N VAL A 21 -2.31 -18.68 19.79
CA VAL A 21 -1.62 -19.74 19.03
C VAL A 21 -0.11 -19.56 19.07
N ALA A 22 0.39 -18.33 18.84
CA ALA A 22 1.82 -18.04 18.85
C ALA A 22 2.46 -18.27 20.23
N GLN A 23 1.78 -17.89 21.31
CA GLN A 23 2.24 -18.14 22.68
C GLN A 23 2.33 -19.64 22.98
N GLU A 24 1.33 -20.42 22.58
CA GLU A 24 1.34 -21.87 22.76
C GLU A 24 2.41 -22.56 21.91
N ALA A 25 2.60 -22.13 20.67
CA ALA A 25 3.69 -22.60 19.81
C ALA A 25 5.06 -22.27 20.41
N SER A 26 5.26 -21.05 20.91
CA SER A 26 6.46 -20.63 21.61
C SER A 26 6.78 -21.52 22.81
N ARG A 27 5.77 -21.81 23.62
CA ARG A 27 5.92 -22.71 24.78
C ARG A 27 6.31 -24.14 24.37
N ARG A 28 5.71 -24.68 23.30
CA ARG A 28 6.01 -26.05 22.84
C ARG A 28 7.36 -26.18 22.17
N LEU A 29 7.76 -25.19 21.42
CA LEU A 29 8.96 -25.23 20.58
C LEU A 29 10.19 -24.65 21.28
N GLY A 30 10.03 -23.93 22.41
CA GLY A 30 11.10 -23.24 23.09
C GLY A 30 11.67 -22.04 22.30
N ILE A 31 10.90 -21.53 21.33
CA ILE A 31 11.30 -20.39 20.48
C ILE A 31 10.52 -19.14 20.95
N PRO A 32 11.20 -18.01 21.20
CA PRO A 32 10.51 -16.78 21.63
C PRO A 32 9.47 -16.32 20.63
N PHE A 33 8.29 -15.94 21.14
CA PHE A 33 7.25 -15.25 20.36
C PHE A 33 7.64 -13.78 20.18
N GLY A 34 7.54 -13.26 18.96
CA GLY A 34 7.81 -11.87 18.63
C GLY A 34 6.53 -11.02 18.59
N ILE A 35 6.12 -10.65 17.39
CA ILE A 35 4.96 -9.79 17.14
C ILE A 35 3.93 -10.46 16.23
N ILE A 36 2.72 -9.92 16.24
CA ILE A 36 1.67 -10.22 15.27
C ILE A 36 1.61 -9.07 14.27
N ASP A 37 1.77 -9.39 13.02
CA ASP A 37 1.60 -8.45 11.90
C ASP A 37 0.18 -8.60 11.33
N LEU A 38 -0.56 -7.50 11.29
CA LEU A 38 -1.92 -7.41 10.75
C LEU A 38 -1.93 -6.86 9.32
N SER A 39 -0.96 -7.23 8.54
CA SER A 39 -0.91 -6.84 7.13
C SER A 39 -2.05 -7.47 6.35
N LEU A 40 -2.80 -6.61 5.64
CA LEU A 40 -3.74 -7.02 4.61
C LEU A 40 -2.96 -7.02 3.29
N ALA A 41 -2.27 -8.11 3.03
CA ALA A 41 -1.44 -8.32 1.84
C ALA A 41 -2.22 -9.20 0.85
N PRO A 42 -2.74 -8.62 -0.25
CA PRO A 42 -3.57 -9.35 -1.20
C PRO A 42 -2.75 -10.31 -2.07
N THR A 43 -3.45 -11.18 -2.79
CA THR A 43 -2.91 -11.96 -3.90
C THR A 43 -3.72 -11.70 -5.18
N PRO A 44 -3.23 -12.12 -6.36
CA PRO A 44 -4.00 -11.97 -7.61
C PRO A 44 -5.27 -12.83 -7.68
N ALA A 45 -5.53 -13.65 -6.68
CA ALA A 45 -6.71 -14.51 -6.62
C ALA A 45 -7.99 -13.69 -6.39
N VAL A 46 -9.07 -14.13 -7.02
CA VAL A 46 -10.39 -13.54 -6.82
C VAL A 46 -10.83 -13.75 -5.36
N GLY A 47 -11.28 -12.69 -4.72
CA GLY A 47 -11.73 -12.68 -3.32
C GLY A 47 -10.61 -12.44 -2.31
N ASP A 48 -9.37 -12.28 -2.75
CA ASP A 48 -8.21 -11.93 -1.90
C ASP A 48 -7.66 -10.56 -2.33
N SER A 49 -8.46 -9.51 -2.18
CA SER A 49 -8.19 -8.18 -2.71
C SER A 49 -8.52 -7.09 -1.69
N VAL A 50 -7.57 -6.22 -1.42
CA VAL A 50 -7.80 -4.97 -0.68
C VAL A 50 -8.63 -4.00 -1.51
N GLY A 51 -8.41 -3.95 -2.82
CA GLY A 51 -9.24 -3.18 -3.75
C GLY A 51 -10.71 -3.56 -3.65
N GLU A 52 -11.03 -4.86 -3.60
CA GLU A 52 -12.40 -5.33 -3.42
C GLU A 52 -13.00 -4.88 -2.07
N VAL A 53 -12.23 -4.91 -0.99
CA VAL A 53 -12.69 -4.40 0.32
C VAL A 53 -13.07 -2.92 0.21
N LEU A 54 -12.27 -2.10 -0.46
CA LEU A 54 -12.55 -0.68 -0.66
C LEU A 54 -13.80 -0.46 -1.51
N GLU A 55 -14.04 -1.28 -2.53
CA GLU A 55 -15.25 -1.24 -3.36
C GLU A 55 -16.48 -1.67 -2.56
N LYS A 56 -16.37 -2.69 -1.71
CA LYS A 56 -17.47 -3.08 -0.79
C LYS A 56 -17.78 -2.02 0.27
N ILE A 57 -16.84 -1.13 0.58
CA ILE A 57 -17.09 0.05 1.44
C ILE A 57 -18.01 1.06 0.75
N GLY A 58 -18.10 1.02 -0.57
CA GLY A 58 -19.05 1.85 -1.35
C GLY A 58 -18.42 2.59 -2.53
N LEU A 59 -17.18 2.28 -2.90
CA LEU A 59 -16.58 2.78 -4.12
C LEU A 59 -17.05 1.94 -5.31
N GLU A 60 -17.39 2.57 -6.42
CA GLU A 60 -17.69 1.85 -7.65
C GLU A 60 -16.46 1.09 -8.16
N GLN A 61 -15.30 1.72 -8.11
CA GLN A 61 -14.02 1.12 -8.41
C GLN A 61 -12.92 1.78 -7.57
N VAL A 62 -11.93 1.01 -7.13
CA VAL A 62 -10.75 1.54 -6.46
C VAL A 62 -10.01 2.50 -7.41
N GLY A 63 -9.54 3.63 -6.88
CA GLY A 63 -9.01 4.74 -7.70
C GLY A 63 -9.97 5.92 -7.82
N ALA A 64 -11.27 5.69 -7.69
CA ALA A 64 -12.29 6.75 -7.68
C ALA A 64 -12.06 7.78 -6.54
N PRO A 65 -12.63 8.99 -6.64
CA PRO A 65 -12.66 9.91 -5.51
C PRO A 65 -13.23 9.25 -4.26
N GLY A 66 -12.57 9.43 -3.11
CA GLY A 66 -12.92 8.76 -1.86
C GLY A 66 -12.04 7.53 -1.53
N THR A 67 -11.28 6.97 -2.47
CA THR A 67 -10.43 5.79 -2.22
C THR A 67 -9.45 6.00 -1.08
N THR A 68 -8.74 7.14 -1.04
CA THR A 68 -7.79 7.46 0.04
C THR A 68 -8.50 7.55 1.40
N ALA A 69 -9.69 8.14 1.46
CA ALA A 69 -10.48 8.23 2.69
C ALA A 69 -10.97 6.86 3.17
N ALA A 70 -11.46 6.00 2.25
CA ALA A 70 -11.86 4.63 2.56
C ALA A 70 -10.68 3.79 3.08
N LEU A 71 -9.51 3.94 2.46
CA LEU A 71 -8.28 3.28 2.89
C LEU A 71 -7.83 3.75 4.29
N ALA A 72 -7.90 5.06 4.56
CA ALA A 72 -7.60 5.61 5.88
C ALA A 72 -8.51 5.03 6.95
N MET A 73 -9.81 4.94 6.67
CA MET A 73 -10.80 4.35 7.56
C MET A 73 -10.50 2.86 7.80
N LEU A 74 -10.24 2.09 6.74
CA LEU A 74 -9.90 0.67 6.84
C LEU A 74 -8.69 0.47 7.77
N ASN A 75 -7.59 1.18 7.51
CA ASN A 75 -6.36 1.09 8.28
C ASN A 75 -6.55 1.49 9.75
N ASP A 76 -7.29 2.57 10.02
CA ASP A 76 -7.57 3.01 11.38
C ASP A 76 -8.30 1.92 12.19
N GLN A 77 -9.31 1.28 11.58
CA GLN A 77 -10.07 0.25 12.27
C GLN A 77 -9.28 -1.05 12.47
N VAL A 78 -8.48 -1.46 11.48
CA VAL A 78 -7.59 -2.64 11.61
C VAL A 78 -6.59 -2.42 12.75
N LYS A 79 -5.91 -1.27 12.76
CA LYS A 79 -4.92 -0.93 13.80
C LYS A 79 -5.55 -0.83 15.19
N LYS A 80 -6.71 -0.20 15.32
CA LYS A 80 -7.44 -0.13 16.57
C LYS A 80 -7.83 -1.52 17.11
N GLY A 81 -8.33 -2.39 16.24
CA GLY A 81 -8.65 -3.77 16.59
C GLY A 81 -7.43 -4.54 17.09
N GLY A 82 -6.31 -4.41 16.40
CA GLY A 82 -5.04 -5.03 16.77
C GLY A 82 -4.51 -4.58 18.14
N ILE A 83 -4.37 -3.27 18.32
CA ILE A 83 -3.85 -2.69 19.59
C ILE A 83 -4.73 -3.06 20.78
N MET A 84 -6.04 -3.13 20.61
CA MET A 84 -6.97 -3.55 21.66
C MET A 84 -6.84 -5.04 22.00
N ALA A 85 -6.38 -5.87 21.07
CA ALA A 85 -6.28 -7.31 21.24
C ALA A 85 -4.96 -7.78 21.85
N SER A 86 -3.85 -7.07 21.59
CA SER A 86 -2.50 -7.50 21.95
C SER A 86 -1.54 -6.31 22.08
N SER A 87 -0.61 -6.43 23.02
CA SER A 87 0.55 -5.54 23.13
C SER A 87 1.70 -5.95 22.19
N TYR A 88 1.56 -7.03 21.45
CA TYR A 88 2.56 -7.60 20.55
C TYR A 88 2.23 -7.35 19.06
N VAL A 89 1.52 -6.27 18.75
CA VAL A 89 1.22 -5.88 17.37
C VAL A 89 2.35 -5.01 16.83
N GLY A 90 2.78 -5.30 15.62
CA GLY A 90 3.87 -4.57 14.98
C GLY A 90 3.96 -4.87 13.48
N GLY A 91 5.16 -4.78 12.93
CA GLY A 91 5.40 -4.99 11.51
C GLY A 91 4.78 -3.90 10.65
N LEU A 92 4.29 -4.27 9.47
CA LEU A 92 3.65 -3.37 8.51
C LEU A 92 2.11 -3.41 8.61
N SER A 93 1.57 -3.68 9.79
CA SER A 93 0.14 -3.82 10.05
C SER A 93 -0.73 -2.77 9.34
N GLY A 94 -1.70 -3.25 8.57
CA GLY A 94 -2.64 -2.45 7.77
C GLY A 94 -2.67 -2.87 6.30
N ALA A 95 -3.38 -2.13 5.47
CA ALA A 95 -3.61 -2.48 4.08
C ALA A 95 -2.41 -2.13 3.19
N PHE A 96 -2.00 -3.09 2.38
CA PHE A 96 -1.08 -2.94 1.26
C PHE A 96 -1.87 -2.57 0.00
N ILE A 97 -1.21 -1.92 -0.92
CA ILE A 97 -1.82 -1.49 -2.18
C ILE A 97 -0.96 -1.89 -3.40
N PRO A 98 -0.46 -3.14 -3.47
CA PRO A 98 0.31 -3.57 -4.63
C PRO A 98 -0.60 -3.67 -5.86
N VAL A 99 -0.14 -3.16 -6.99
CA VAL A 99 -1.00 -3.16 -8.19
C VAL A 99 -1.06 -4.55 -8.81
N SER A 100 0.06 -5.26 -8.96
CA SER A 100 0.07 -6.56 -9.65
C SER A 100 -0.40 -7.74 -8.81
N GLU A 101 -0.44 -7.57 -7.50
CA GLU A 101 -0.79 -8.62 -6.54
C GLU A 101 -2.25 -8.53 -6.07
N ASP A 102 -3.06 -7.64 -6.63
CA ASP A 102 -4.43 -7.39 -6.21
C ASP A 102 -5.35 -7.30 -7.43
N LYS A 103 -6.30 -8.24 -7.56
CA LYS A 103 -7.17 -8.34 -8.73
C LYS A 103 -7.93 -7.04 -9.03
N ASN A 104 -8.49 -6.39 -8.02
CA ASN A 104 -9.27 -5.16 -8.23
C ASN A 104 -8.37 -3.95 -8.53
N MET A 105 -7.16 -3.92 -7.97
CA MET A 105 -6.13 -2.92 -8.35
C MET A 105 -5.70 -3.11 -9.81
N ILE A 106 -5.48 -4.34 -10.26
CA ILE A 106 -5.16 -4.66 -11.66
C ILE A 106 -6.26 -4.16 -12.59
N ASP A 107 -7.53 -4.47 -12.28
CA ASP A 107 -8.67 -4.07 -13.09
C ASP A 107 -8.81 -2.54 -13.14
N ALA A 108 -8.67 -1.87 -12.02
CA ALA A 108 -8.74 -0.41 -11.93
C ALA A 108 -7.60 0.29 -12.70
N ALA A 109 -6.40 -0.27 -12.66
CA ALA A 109 -5.27 0.22 -13.44
C ALA A 109 -5.50 -0.03 -14.94
N THR A 110 -6.02 -1.19 -15.32
CA THR A 110 -6.36 -1.54 -16.71
C THR A 110 -7.41 -0.60 -17.30
N ASN A 111 -8.42 -0.23 -16.50
CA ASN A 111 -9.49 0.68 -16.91
C ASN A 111 -9.08 2.17 -16.82
N GLY A 112 -7.88 2.47 -16.33
CA GLY A 112 -7.38 3.84 -16.17
C GLY A 112 -8.01 4.61 -14.99
N CYS A 113 -8.79 3.95 -14.13
CA CYS A 113 -9.32 4.54 -12.90
C CYS A 113 -8.23 4.75 -11.86
N LEU A 114 -7.32 3.78 -11.73
CA LEU A 114 -6.17 3.85 -10.82
C LEU A 114 -4.92 4.33 -11.56
N LYS A 115 -4.41 5.48 -11.16
CA LYS A 115 -3.22 6.12 -11.71
C LYS A 115 -2.14 6.27 -10.66
N ILE A 116 -0.89 6.53 -11.08
CA ILE A 116 0.23 6.65 -10.15
C ILE A 116 0.03 7.76 -9.13
N GLU A 117 -0.51 8.91 -9.53
CA GLU A 117 -0.78 10.04 -8.64
C GLU A 117 -1.85 9.69 -7.58
N LYS A 118 -2.81 8.83 -7.94
CA LYS A 118 -3.78 8.32 -6.97
C LYS A 118 -3.11 7.34 -5.99
N LEU A 119 -2.23 6.49 -6.47
CA LEU A 119 -1.45 5.58 -5.63
C LEU A 119 -0.55 6.36 -4.67
N GLU A 120 0.15 7.39 -5.12
CA GLU A 120 0.93 8.31 -4.26
C GLU A 120 0.05 8.92 -3.16
N ALA A 121 -1.13 9.44 -3.50
CA ALA A 121 -2.07 9.94 -2.50
C ALA A 121 -2.52 8.87 -1.50
N MET A 122 -2.70 7.62 -1.94
CA MET A 122 -3.05 6.50 -1.07
C MET A 122 -1.90 6.10 -0.14
N THR A 123 -0.65 6.32 -0.55
CA THR A 123 0.52 6.03 0.30
C THR A 123 0.60 6.88 1.55
N CYS A 124 -0.10 8.02 1.60
CA CYS A 124 -0.26 8.81 2.83
C CYS A 124 -0.87 7.99 3.98
N VAL A 125 -1.69 6.99 3.67
CA VAL A 125 -2.51 6.25 4.62
C VAL A 125 -2.40 4.73 4.51
N CYS A 126 -1.71 4.19 3.50
CA CYS A 126 -1.43 2.76 3.39
C CYS A 126 -0.32 2.33 4.37
N SER A 127 -0.03 1.04 4.42
CA SER A 127 0.98 0.51 5.35
C SER A 127 2.39 0.38 4.76
N VAL A 128 2.55 0.47 3.44
CA VAL A 128 3.86 0.27 2.78
C VAL A 128 4.28 1.47 1.94
N GLY A 129 3.60 1.74 0.83
CA GLY A 129 3.98 2.74 -0.17
C GLY A 129 3.54 2.31 -1.56
N LEU A 130 4.19 2.83 -2.58
CA LEU A 130 4.04 2.38 -3.97
C LEU A 130 4.59 0.96 -4.09
N ASP A 131 3.78 0.06 -4.60
CA ASP A 131 4.15 -1.35 -4.64
C ASP A 131 3.69 -2.06 -5.90
N MET A 132 4.60 -2.85 -6.49
CA MET A 132 4.36 -3.68 -7.67
C MET A 132 3.69 -2.94 -8.83
N ILE A 133 4.22 -1.77 -9.18
CA ILE A 133 3.70 -0.89 -10.23
C ILE A 133 4.55 -1.05 -11.47
N ALA A 134 3.97 -1.62 -12.55
CA ALA A 134 4.61 -1.69 -13.85
C ALA A 134 4.53 -0.33 -14.56
N ILE A 135 5.67 0.18 -15.03
CA ILE A 135 5.80 1.45 -15.73
C ILE A 135 6.52 1.23 -17.08
N PRO A 136 6.45 2.18 -18.04
CA PRO A 136 7.16 2.05 -19.31
C PRO A 136 8.65 1.81 -19.12
N GLY A 137 9.22 0.93 -19.93
CA GLY A 137 10.63 0.53 -19.83
C GLY A 137 11.63 1.64 -20.14
N ASP A 138 11.20 2.67 -20.86
CA ASP A 138 11.97 3.87 -21.21
C ASP A 138 11.85 5.01 -20.18
N THR A 139 11.16 4.79 -19.07
CA THR A 139 11.05 5.77 -17.98
C THR A 139 12.44 6.15 -17.47
N THR A 140 12.73 7.46 -17.46
CA THR A 140 14.07 7.95 -17.11
C THR A 140 14.42 7.78 -15.65
N ALA A 141 15.71 7.64 -15.34
CA ALA A 141 16.19 7.58 -13.96
C ALA A 141 15.81 8.84 -13.16
N SER A 142 15.78 10.02 -13.78
CA SER A 142 15.34 11.27 -13.14
C SER A 142 13.86 11.22 -12.76
N THR A 143 13.01 10.68 -13.61
CA THR A 143 11.58 10.50 -13.31
C THR A 143 11.38 9.56 -12.13
N ILE A 144 12.06 8.40 -12.11
CA ILE A 144 11.99 7.46 -10.99
C ILE A 144 12.52 8.11 -9.69
N SER A 145 13.59 8.89 -9.77
CA SER A 145 14.12 9.63 -8.63
C SER A 145 13.13 10.69 -8.10
N GLY A 146 12.37 11.32 -9.00
CA GLY A 146 11.27 12.22 -8.62
C GLY A 146 10.18 11.51 -7.83
N ILE A 147 9.71 10.36 -8.31
CA ILE A 147 8.73 9.52 -7.60
C ILE A 147 9.25 9.10 -6.21
N ILE A 148 10.52 8.72 -6.11
CA ILE A 148 11.15 8.39 -4.82
C ILE A 148 11.18 9.60 -3.88
N ALA A 149 11.46 10.80 -4.41
CA ALA A 149 11.47 12.02 -3.62
C ALA A 149 10.07 12.38 -3.09
N ASP A 150 9.02 12.20 -3.90
CA ASP A 150 7.64 12.43 -3.50
C ASP A 150 7.21 11.44 -2.40
N GLU A 151 7.53 10.17 -2.54
CA GLU A 151 7.26 9.16 -1.51
C GLU A 151 8.04 9.41 -0.23
N ALA A 152 9.27 9.86 -0.31
CA ALA A 152 10.05 10.26 0.86
C ALA A 152 9.42 11.46 1.58
N ALA A 153 8.92 12.45 0.83
CA ALA A 153 8.21 13.61 1.38
C ALA A 153 6.91 13.19 2.06
N ILE A 154 6.11 12.32 1.41
CA ILE A 154 4.88 11.75 1.98
C ILE A 154 5.17 11.01 3.29
N GLY A 155 6.21 10.18 3.31
CA GLY A 155 6.63 9.45 4.50
C GLY A 155 7.04 10.37 5.64
N MET A 156 7.83 11.39 5.35
CA MET A 156 8.27 12.38 6.34
C MET A 156 7.11 13.17 6.93
N VAL A 157 6.20 13.68 6.09
CA VAL A 157 5.04 14.48 6.55
C VAL A 157 4.09 13.65 7.40
N ASN A 158 3.87 12.39 7.03
CA ASN A 158 2.94 11.50 7.72
C ASN A 158 3.61 10.67 8.83
N GLN A 159 4.91 10.82 9.05
CA GLN A 159 5.67 10.06 10.05
C GLN A 159 5.49 8.55 9.90
N LYS A 160 5.58 8.07 8.68
CA LYS A 160 5.42 6.66 8.34
C LYS A 160 6.50 6.19 7.37
N THR A 161 6.76 4.90 7.35
CA THR A 161 7.55 4.27 6.31
C THR A 161 6.82 4.33 4.98
N THR A 162 7.52 4.72 3.93
CA THR A 162 7.11 4.55 2.54
C THR A 162 8.15 3.75 1.79
N ALA A 163 7.71 2.93 0.85
CA ALA A 163 8.57 2.18 -0.05
C ALA A 163 8.18 2.52 -1.50
N VAL A 164 9.13 2.32 -2.42
CA VAL A 164 8.90 2.49 -3.85
C VAL A 164 9.34 1.23 -4.58
N ARG A 165 8.39 0.44 -5.04
CA ARG A 165 8.62 -0.71 -5.92
C ARG A 165 7.90 -0.47 -7.24
N VAL A 166 8.50 0.39 -8.09
CA VAL A 166 8.10 0.59 -9.48
C VAL A 166 9.00 -0.25 -10.39
N ILE A 167 8.45 -0.81 -11.44
CA ILE A 167 9.12 -1.79 -12.28
C ILE A 167 9.09 -1.29 -13.73
N PRO A 168 10.17 -0.68 -14.21
CA PRO A 168 10.32 -0.39 -15.65
C PRO A 168 10.38 -1.70 -16.43
N VAL A 169 9.44 -1.91 -17.34
CA VAL A 169 9.32 -3.16 -18.11
C VAL A 169 9.94 -2.96 -19.50
N GLU A 170 11.15 -3.45 -19.68
CA GLU A 170 11.91 -3.29 -20.90
C GLU A 170 11.13 -3.73 -22.16
N GLY A 171 11.16 -2.90 -23.19
CA GLY A 171 10.50 -3.15 -24.46
C GLY A 171 8.99 -3.06 -24.45
N LYS A 172 8.38 -2.63 -23.34
CA LYS A 172 6.93 -2.50 -23.21
C LYS A 172 6.50 -1.07 -22.89
N GLY A 173 5.33 -0.71 -23.41
CA GLY A 173 4.71 0.59 -23.25
C GLY A 173 3.38 0.56 -22.51
N VAL A 174 2.81 1.75 -22.34
CA VAL A 174 1.53 1.93 -21.63
C VAL A 174 0.42 1.05 -22.20
N GLY A 175 -0.33 0.38 -21.33
CA GLY A 175 -1.46 -0.49 -21.67
C GLY A 175 -1.07 -1.94 -21.98
N GLU A 176 0.21 -2.23 -22.21
CA GLU A 176 0.66 -3.62 -22.32
C GLU A 176 0.69 -4.30 -20.96
N MET A 177 0.60 -5.63 -20.96
CA MET A 177 0.62 -6.41 -19.73
C MET A 177 2.03 -6.90 -19.38
N ALA A 178 2.44 -6.70 -18.15
CA ALA A 178 3.60 -7.34 -17.53
C ALA A 178 3.14 -8.54 -16.71
N ASN A 179 3.86 -9.65 -16.79
CA ASN A 179 3.58 -10.86 -16.01
C ASN A 179 4.81 -11.18 -15.15
N PHE A 180 4.63 -11.16 -13.83
CA PHE A 180 5.68 -11.43 -12.86
C PHE A 180 5.61 -12.87 -12.32
N GLY A 181 4.50 -13.56 -12.59
CA GLY A 181 4.26 -14.95 -12.19
C GLY A 181 3.96 -15.16 -10.70
N GLY A 182 3.36 -16.30 -10.40
CA GLY A 182 3.05 -16.73 -9.03
C GLY A 182 2.28 -15.67 -8.23
N LEU A 183 2.70 -15.45 -7.00
CA LEU A 183 2.07 -14.47 -6.09
C LEU A 183 2.33 -13.01 -6.50
N MET A 184 3.37 -12.75 -7.29
CA MET A 184 3.68 -11.40 -7.79
C MET A 184 2.71 -10.96 -8.90
N GLY A 185 1.97 -11.89 -9.48
CA GLY A 185 0.86 -11.64 -10.39
C GLY A 185 1.22 -11.01 -11.71
N TYR A 186 0.40 -10.08 -12.15
CA TYR A 186 0.52 -9.38 -13.43
C TYR A 186 -0.10 -7.98 -13.31
N ALA A 187 0.35 -7.05 -14.15
CA ALA A 187 -0.22 -5.70 -14.15
C ALA A 187 -0.17 -5.07 -15.54
N PRO A 188 -1.10 -4.15 -15.87
CA PRO A 188 -0.93 -3.27 -16.99
C PRO A 188 0.20 -2.28 -16.70
N ILE A 189 0.93 -1.90 -17.74
CA ILE A 189 1.88 -0.80 -17.65
C ILE A 189 1.10 0.50 -17.59
N ILE A 190 1.18 1.20 -16.46
CA ILE A 190 0.48 2.47 -16.27
C ILE A 190 1.32 3.65 -16.72
N PRO A 191 0.69 4.73 -17.23
CA PRO A 191 1.43 5.91 -17.67
C PRO A 191 2.10 6.61 -16.49
N VAL A 192 3.29 7.15 -16.76
CA VAL A 192 4.03 8.06 -15.88
C VAL A 192 4.14 9.41 -16.56
N ASN A 193 4.06 10.50 -15.80
CA ASN A 193 4.22 11.84 -16.33
C ASN A 193 5.62 12.01 -16.95
N GLN A 194 5.66 12.44 -18.22
CA GLN A 194 6.90 12.58 -19.00
C GLN A 194 7.55 13.96 -18.87
N THR A 195 6.96 14.89 -18.10
CA THR A 195 7.55 16.20 -17.87
C THR A 195 8.83 16.05 -17.04
N SER A 196 9.93 16.65 -17.55
CA SER A 196 11.24 16.48 -16.93
C SER A 196 11.33 17.12 -15.53
N CYS A 197 11.79 16.34 -14.57
CA CYS A 197 12.18 16.79 -13.22
C CYS A 197 13.72 16.77 -13.02
N GLU A 198 14.49 16.59 -14.09
CA GLU A 198 15.93 16.40 -14.01
C GLU A 198 16.67 17.53 -13.30
N ALA A 199 16.29 18.78 -13.55
CA ALA A 199 16.90 19.93 -12.87
C ALA A 199 16.63 19.94 -11.36
N PHE A 200 15.48 19.46 -10.92
CA PHE A 200 15.15 19.30 -9.51
C PHE A 200 16.01 18.18 -8.89
N VAL A 201 16.05 17.02 -9.53
CA VAL A 201 16.78 15.84 -9.02
C VAL A 201 18.28 16.10 -8.94
N THR A 202 18.89 16.71 -9.98
CA THR A 202 20.34 16.98 -10.04
C THR A 202 20.81 18.01 -9.02
N ARG A 203 19.96 18.93 -8.57
CA ARG A 203 20.28 19.85 -7.48
C ARG A 203 20.52 19.13 -6.16
N GLY A 204 19.94 17.98 -5.97
CA GLY A 204 20.03 17.19 -4.73
C GLY A 204 19.45 17.92 -3.52
N GLY A 205 19.75 17.41 -2.34
CA GLY A 205 19.36 18.04 -1.09
C GLY A 205 18.77 17.05 -0.10
N ARG A 206 18.13 17.61 0.92
CA ARG A 206 17.41 16.84 1.94
C ARG A 206 15.93 17.18 1.90
N ILE A 207 15.07 16.20 2.11
CA ILE A 207 13.67 16.40 2.47
C ILE A 207 13.68 16.72 3.98
N PRO A 208 13.32 17.95 4.39
CA PRO A 208 13.41 18.34 5.78
C PRO A 208 12.33 17.67 6.61
N ALA A 209 12.58 17.51 7.90
CA ALA A 209 11.55 17.10 8.84
C ALA A 209 10.41 18.14 8.86
N PRO A 210 9.14 17.70 8.86
CA PRO A 210 8.00 18.63 8.81
C PRO A 210 7.91 19.48 10.08
N ILE A 211 7.52 20.74 9.92
CA ILE A 211 7.19 21.63 11.03
C ILE A 211 5.73 21.42 11.39
N HIS A 212 5.46 20.68 12.45
CA HIS A 212 4.09 20.31 12.82
C HIS A 212 3.26 21.47 13.37
N SER A 213 3.89 22.50 13.94
CA SER A 213 3.22 23.66 14.50
C SER A 213 2.60 24.59 13.46
N PHE A 214 2.95 24.46 12.19
CA PHE A 214 2.41 25.23 11.06
C PHE A 214 1.57 24.34 10.13
N LYS A 215 0.85 23.39 10.67
CA LYS A 215 -0.17 22.65 9.91
C LYS A 215 -1.36 23.56 9.65
N ASN A 216 -1.55 23.92 8.41
CA ASN A 216 -2.73 24.66 7.96
C ASN A 216 -3.94 23.72 7.81
#